data_861813f922334a8423d8d0b9077030dd
#
_entry.id   861813f922334a8423d8d0b9077030dd
#
_cell.length_a   1.000
_cell.length_b   1.000
_cell.length_c   1.000
_cell.angle_alpha   90.00
_cell.angle_beta   90.00
_cell.angle_gamma   90.00
#
_symmetry.space_group_name_H-M   'P 1'
#
loop_
_entity.id
_entity.type
_entity.pdbx_description
1 polymer ?
#
loop_
_entity_poly.entity_id
_entity_poly.type
_entity_poly.pdbx_seq_one_letter_code
_entity_poly.pdbx_strand_id
1 'polypeptide(L)'
;MLDETTYYSLLKTLEENPSLSQRDLAKRLGISLGKVNFCLNALVAKGSLKINNFRNNENKLAYAYLLTPRGVEEKARITVGFLKHKMQEYEQLRKEIEELKREAEKKGLLESVHE
;
A
#
# COMPACT_ATOMS: atom_id res chain seq x y z
N MET A 1 5.34 -11.70 10.89
CA MET A 1 5.22 -10.25 11.10
C MET A 1 4.66 -9.58 9.86
N LEU A 2 3.69 -8.71 10.02
CA LEU A 2 3.06 -8.02 8.90
C LEU A 2 3.87 -6.78 8.55
N ASP A 3 4.10 -6.59 7.26
CA ASP A 3 4.77 -5.38 6.81
C ASP A 3 3.77 -4.23 6.62
N GLU A 4 4.24 -3.02 6.77
CA GLU A 4 3.40 -1.83 6.63
C GLU A 4 2.85 -1.66 5.21
N THR A 5 3.56 -2.16 4.21
CA THR A 5 3.12 -2.12 2.82
C THR A 5 1.81 -2.89 2.64
N THR A 6 1.75 -4.11 3.19
CA THR A 6 0.54 -4.94 3.13
C THR A 6 -0.61 -4.28 3.89
N TYR A 7 -0.37 -3.76 5.08
CA TYR A 7 -1.38 -3.06 5.87
C TYR A 7 -1.90 -1.83 5.12
N TYR A 8 -1.01 -1.03 4.58
CA TYR A 8 -1.39 0.15 3.82
C TYR A 8 -2.26 -0.22 2.63
N SER A 9 -1.85 -1.23 1.85
CA SER A 9 -2.58 -1.67 0.67
C SER A 9 -3.97 -2.18 1.02
N LEU A 10 -4.10 -2.94 2.11
CA LEU A 10 -5.40 -3.42 2.59
C LEU A 10 -6.29 -2.26 3.03
N LEU A 11 -5.78 -1.35 3.85
CA LEU A 11 -6.55 -0.22 4.34
C LEU A 11 -6.99 0.69 3.19
N LYS A 12 -6.12 0.97 2.26
CA LYS A 12 -6.43 1.80 1.08
C LYS A 12 -7.49 1.15 0.22
N THR A 13 -7.34 -0.13 -0.09
CA THR A 13 -8.26 -0.85 -0.96
C THR A 13 -9.65 -0.96 -0.31
N LEU A 14 -9.70 -1.24 0.99
CA LEU A 14 -10.96 -1.34 1.72
C LEU A 14 -11.63 0.01 1.95
N GLU A 15 -10.86 1.08 2.06
CA GLU A 15 -11.42 2.43 2.14
C GLU A 15 -12.17 2.77 0.85
N GLU A 16 -11.62 2.36 -0.29
CA GLU A 16 -12.24 2.57 -1.59
C GLU A 16 -13.43 1.64 -1.82
N ASN A 17 -13.33 0.40 -1.38
CA ASN A 17 -14.39 -0.59 -1.56
C ASN A 17 -14.41 -1.60 -0.40
N PRO A 18 -15.20 -1.35 0.64
CA PRO A 18 -15.24 -2.23 1.81
C PRO A 18 -15.92 -3.58 1.58
N SER A 19 -16.59 -3.76 0.44
CA SER A 19 -17.35 -4.97 0.14
C SER A 19 -16.55 -6.02 -0.62
N LEU A 20 -15.27 -5.78 -0.89
CA LEU A 20 -14.43 -6.75 -1.58
C LEU A 20 -14.27 -8.02 -0.75
N SER A 21 -14.38 -9.18 -1.43
CA SER A 21 -14.12 -10.46 -0.78
C SER A 21 -12.63 -10.62 -0.50
N GLN A 22 -12.30 -11.57 0.40
CA GLN A 22 -10.90 -11.88 0.67
C GLN A 22 -10.18 -12.37 -0.59
N ARG A 23 -10.89 -13.11 -1.46
CA ARG A 23 -10.32 -13.57 -2.74
C ARG A 23 -10.01 -12.41 -3.67
N ASP A 24 -10.90 -11.42 -3.74
CA ASP A 24 -10.66 -10.22 -4.54
C ASP A 24 -9.47 -9.43 -4.01
N LEU A 25 -9.37 -9.30 -2.70
CA LEU A 25 -8.23 -8.64 -2.07
C LEU A 25 -6.92 -9.36 -2.37
N ALA A 26 -6.92 -10.69 -2.27
CA ALA A 26 -5.74 -11.49 -2.58
C ALA A 26 -5.28 -11.28 -4.02
N LYS A 27 -6.22 -11.28 -4.96
CA LYS A 27 -5.94 -11.03 -6.38
C LYS A 27 -5.37 -9.62 -6.60
N ARG A 28 -6.01 -8.62 -6.04
CA ARG A 28 -5.58 -7.22 -6.24
C ARG A 28 -4.22 -6.93 -5.65
N LEU A 29 -3.93 -7.51 -4.49
CA LEU A 29 -2.67 -7.26 -3.79
C LEU A 29 -1.55 -8.22 -4.20
N GLY A 30 -1.88 -9.28 -4.92
CA GLY A 30 -0.89 -10.26 -5.35
C GLY A 30 -0.33 -11.08 -4.19
N ILE A 31 -1.15 -11.36 -3.18
CA ILE A 31 -0.77 -12.16 -2.00
C ILE A 31 -1.72 -13.34 -1.83
N SER A 32 -1.35 -14.29 -0.99
CA SER A 32 -2.18 -15.47 -0.75
C SER A 32 -3.45 -15.13 0.03
N LEU A 33 -4.48 -15.96 -0.15
CA LEU A 33 -5.72 -15.84 0.61
C LEU A 33 -5.47 -15.96 2.11
N GLY A 34 -4.59 -16.87 2.50
CA GLY A 34 -4.21 -17.03 3.91
C GLY A 34 -3.57 -15.79 4.50
N LYS A 35 -2.72 -15.12 3.72
CA LYS A 35 -2.10 -13.87 4.16
C LYS A 35 -3.13 -12.76 4.32
N VAL A 36 -4.08 -12.66 3.39
CA VAL A 36 -5.19 -11.69 3.49
C VAL A 36 -5.97 -11.93 4.77
N ASN A 37 -6.37 -13.17 5.00
CA ASN A 37 -7.14 -13.53 6.21
C ASN A 37 -6.39 -13.18 7.48
N PHE A 38 -5.12 -13.54 7.55
CA PHE A 38 -4.26 -13.23 8.71
C PHE A 38 -4.17 -11.72 8.94
N CYS A 39 -3.95 -10.95 7.87
CA CYS A 39 -3.81 -9.49 7.97
C CYS A 39 -5.12 -8.82 8.40
N LEU A 40 -6.26 -9.26 7.83
CA LEU A 40 -7.56 -8.70 8.19
C LEU A 40 -7.87 -8.97 9.66
N ASN A 41 -7.63 -10.19 10.12
CA ASN A 41 -7.85 -10.53 11.54
C ASN A 41 -6.97 -9.70 12.47
N ALA A 42 -5.72 -9.47 12.08
CA ALA A 42 -4.80 -8.64 12.86
C ALA A 42 -5.27 -7.19 12.93
N LEU A 43 -5.76 -6.65 11.81
CA LEU A 43 -6.26 -5.27 11.75
C LEU A 43 -7.56 -5.10 12.56
N VAL A 44 -8.43 -6.11 12.55
CA VAL A 44 -9.62 -6.11 13.39
C VAL A 44 -9.22 -6.17 14.88
N ALA A 45 -8.28 -7.03 15.23
CA ALA A 45 -7.79 -7.16 16.61
C ALA A 45 -7.16 -5.85 17.12
N LYS A 46 -6.48 -5.10 16.26
CA LYS A 46 -5.90 -3.81 16.60
C LYS A 46 -6.94 -2.67 16.70
N GLY A 47 -8.15 -2.92 16.26
CA GLY A 47 -9.18 -1.90 16.20
C GLY A 47 -9.10 -0.98 14.99
N SER A 48 -8.31 -1.34 13.99
CA SER A 48 -8.19 -0.56 12.74
C SER A 48 -9.30 -0.85 11.75
N LEU A 49 -9.88 -2.05 11.81
CA LEU A 49 -11.01 -2.46 10.99
C LEU A 49 -12.11 -3.00 11.88
N LYS A 50 -13.35 -2.85 11.43
CA LYS A 50 -14.49 -3.57 12.01
C LYS A 50 -15.19 -4.35 10.91
N ILE A 51 -15.76 -5.49 11.30
CA ILE A 51 -16.53 -6.34 10.38
C ILE A 51 -17.98 -5.94 10.45
N ASN A 52 -18.60 -5.74 9.29
CA ASN A 52 -20.01 -5.49 9.17
C ASN A 52 -20.61 -6.57 8.27
N ASN A 53 -21.69 -7.21 8.75
CA ASN A 53 -22.38 -8.25 7.98
C ASN A 53 -23.51 -7.63 7.18
N PHE A 54 -23.71 -8.10 5.96
CA PHE A 54 -24.83 -7.67 5.12
C PHE A 54 -25.22 -8.79 4.18
N ARG A 55 -26.36 -8.64 3.53
CA ARG A 55 -26.78 -9.58 2.49
C ARG A 55 -26.54 -8.94 1.13
N ASN A 56 -25.88 -9.68 0.24
CA ASN A 56 -25.58 -9.22 -1.11
C ASN A 56 -26.81 -9.39 -2.02
N ASN A 57 -26.66 -9.07 -3.31
CA ASN A 57 -27.74 -9.17 -4.30
C ASN A 57 -28.30 -10.59 -4.46
N GLU A 58 -27.51 -11.61 -4.13
CA GLU A 58 -27.94 -13.00 -4.17
C GLU A 58 -28.55 -13.46 -2.85
N ASN A 59 -28.78 -12.54 -1.92
CA ASN A 59 -29.28 -12.81 -0.57
C ASN A 59 -28.38 -13.73 0.26
N LYS A 60 -27.08 -13.70 -0.02
CA LYS A 60 -26.07 -14.44 0.74
C LYS A 60 -25.42 -13.52 1.77
N LEU A 61 -25.11 -14.10 2.93
CA LEU A 61 -24.36 -13.37 3.96
C LEU A 61 -22.97 -12.99 3.43
N ALA A 62 -22.66 -11.73 3.51
CA ALA A 62 -21.36 -11.19 3.10
C ALA A 62 -20.79 -10.32 4.21
N TYR A 63 -19.49 -10.02 4.11
CA TYR A 63 -18.80 -9.22 5.10
C TYR A 63 -18.21 -7.98 4.43
N ALA A 64 -18.36 -6.84 5.09
CA ALA A 64 -17.62 -5.64 4.74
C ALA A 64 -16.62 -5.36 5.85
N TYR A 65 -15.42 -4.98 5.47
CA TYR A 65 -14.36 -4.57 6.40
C TYR A 65 -14.26 -3.06 6.32
N LEU A 66 -14.69 -2.39 7.38
CA LEU A 66 -14.75 -0.93 7.41
C LEU A 66 -13.61 -0.37 8.27
N LEU A 67 -12.99 0.69 7.78
CA LEU A 67 -11.99 1.40 8.58
C LEU A 67 -12.68 2.09 9.75
N THR A 68 -12.12 1.89 10.94
CA THR A 68 -12.49 2.65 12.13
C THR A 68 -11.76 3.99 12.09
N PRO A 69 -12.12 4.97 12.95
CA PRO A 69 -11.32 6.18 13.08
C PRO A 69 -9.83 5.88 13.33
N ARG A 70 -9.54 4.85 14.14
CA ARG A 70 -8.18 4.39 14.38
C ARG A 70 -7.52 3.86 13.10
N GLY A 71 -8.28 3.16 12.26
CA GLY A 71 -7.79 2.69 10.95
C GLY A 71 -7.45 3.82 10.01
N VAL A 72 -8.26 4.88 9.99
CA VAL A 72 -7.98 6.07 9.18
C VAL A 72 -6.69 6.74 9.66
N GLU A 73 -6.51 6.89 10.97
CA GLU A 73 -5.28 7.46 11.54
C GLU A 73 -4.07 6.59 11.22
N GLU A 74 -4.20 5.28 11.33
CA GLU A 74 -3.14 4.33 11.03
C GLU A 74 -2.71 4.42 9.57
N LYS A 75 -3.68 4.45 8.66
CA LYS A 75 -3.40 4.62 7.23
C LYS A 75 -2.68 5.94 6.96
N ALA A 76 -3.13 7.03 7.59
CA ALA A 76 -2.51 8.33 7.43
C ALA A 76 -1.06 8.33 7.93
N ARG A 77 -0.81 7.71 9.07
CA ARG A 77 0.53 7.59 9.63
C ARG A 77 1.46 6.82 8.70
N ILE A 78 0.99 5.70 8.16
CA ILE A 78 1.75 4.87 7.22
C ILE A 78 2.01 5.65 5.92
N THR A 79 1.01 6.38 5.44
CA THR A 79 1.12 7.21 4.23
C THR A 79 2.23 8.25 4.38
N VAL A 80 2.28 8.94 5.53
CA VAL A 80 3.33 9.92 5.81
C VAL A 80 4.70 9.25 5.84
N GLY A 81 4.80 8.08 6.47
CA GLY A 81 6.04 7.31 6.52
C GLY A 81 6.53 6.92 5.13
N PHE A 82 5.63 6.44 4.28
CA PHE A 82 5.95 6.08 2.91
C PHE A 82 6.39 7.30 2.10
N LEU A 83 5.70 8.42 2.26
CA LEU A 83 6.06 9.67 1.58
C LEU A 83 7.48 10.09 1.95
N LYS A 84 7.81 10.12 3.24
CA LYS A 84 9.16 10.45 3.70
C LYS A 84 10.21 9.54 3.10
N HIS A 85 9.92 8.24 3.06
CA HIS A 85 10.82 7.25 2.50
C HIS A 85 11.04 7.48 0.99
N LYS A 86 9.96 7.74 0.26
CA LYS A 86 10.03 8.04 -1.17
C LYS A 86 10.79 9.32 -1.46
N MET A 87 10.65 10.31 -0.61
CA MET A 87 11.39 11.57 -0.75
C MET A 87 12.88 11.35 -0.55
N GLN A 88 13.25 10.47 0.39
CA GLN A 88 14.66 10.08 0.60
C GLN A 88 15.22 9.32 -0.61
N GLU A 89 14.45 8.38 -1.15
CA GLU A 89 14.83 7.65 -2.37
C GLU A 89 15.02 8.61 -3.54
N TYR A 90 14.11 9.56 -3.70
CA TYR A 90 14.20 10.57 -4.75
C TYR A 90 15.48 11.40 -4.62
N GLU A 91 15.79 11.86 -3.42
CA GLU A 91 16.97 12.67 -3.16
C GLU A 91 18.25 11.88 -3.44
N GLN A 92 18.29 10.60 -3.05
CA GLN A 92 19.42 9.73 -3.33
C GLN A 92 19.59 9.51 -4.83
N LEU A 93 18.51 9.25 -5.54
CA LEU A 93 18.52 9.07 -6.98
C LEU A 93 19.00 10.35 -7.69
N ARG A 94 18.56 11.49 -7.23
CA ARG A 94 18.98 12.79 -7.78
C ARG A 94 20.49 12.95 -7.67
N LYS A 95 21.08 12.61 -6.53
CA LYS A 95 22.52 12.66 -6.31
C LYS A 95 23.28 11.71 -7.24
N GLU A 96 22.77 10.50 -7.40
CA GLU A 96 23.36 9.50 -8.29
C GLU A 96 23.36 9.98 -9.75
N ILE A 97 22.26 10.58 -10.19
CA ILE A 97 22.15 11.14 -11.53
C ILE A 97 23.18 12.27 -11.73
N GLU A 98 23.32 13.15 -10.75
CA GLU A 98 24.28 14.23 -10.80
C GLU A 98 25.72 13.72 -10.94
N GLU A 99 26.06 12.67 -10.20
CA GLU A 99 27.38 12.04 -10.29
C GLU A 99 27.62 11.42 -11.66
N LEU A 100 26.62 10.72 -12.20
CA LEU A 100 26.72 10.11 -13.52
C LEU A 100 26.86 11.16 -14.62
N LYS A 101 26.14 12.28 -14.51
CA LYS A 101 26.26 13.38 -15.46
C LYS A 101 27.67 13.95 -15.45
N ARG A 102 28.26 14.18 -14.28
CA ARG A 102 29.61 14.68 -14.18
C ARG A 102 30.61 13.71 -14.82
N GLU A 103 30.41 12.42 -14.57
CA GLU A 103 31.29 11.40 -15.17
C GLU A 103 31.15 11.37 -16.68
N ALA A 104 29.92 11.46 -17.20
CA ALA A 104 29.66 11.49 -18.65
C ALA A 104 30.26 12.74 -19.30
N GLU A 105 30.18 13.89 -18.64
CA GLU A 105 30.81 15.14 -19.13
C GLU A 105 32.30 14.99 -19.26
N LYS A 106 32.95 14.40 -18.27
CA LYS A 106 34.41 14.17 -18.31
C LYS A 106 34.81 13.29 -19.47
N LYS A 107 33.97 12.36 -19.88
CA LYS A 107 34.20 11.43 -20.98
C LYS A 107 33.68 11.91 -22.31
N GLY A 108 33.04 13.09 -22.36
CA GLY A 108 32.45 13.64 -23.58
C GLY A 108 31.20 12.89 -24.06
N LEU A 109 30.51 12.20 -23.17
CA LEU A 109 29.36 11.36 -23.50
C LEU A 109 28.00 11.95 -23.10
N LEU A 110 27.98 13.12 -22.49
CA LEU A 110 26.77 13.70 -21.95
C LEU A 110 25.69 13.95 -23.01
N GLU A 111 26.09 14.33 -24.20
CA GLU A 111 25.15 14.66 -25.30
C GLU A 111 24.24 13.48 -25.66
N SER A 112 24.68 12.25 -25.52
CA SER A 112 23.88 11.08 -25.83
C SER A 112 22.77 10.82 -24.81
N VAL A 113 22.81 11.49 -23.67
CA VAL A 113 21.82 11.33 -22.59
C VAL A 113 20.58 12.23 -22.78
N HIS A 114 20.74 13.30 -23.53
CA HIS A 114 19.69 14.32 -23.70
C HIS A 114 18.71 14.03 -24.85
N GLU A 115 18.84 12.90 -25.48
CA GLU A 115 17.93 12.49 -26.58
C GLU A 115 16.63 11.84 -26.12
#